data_2031f2690e712386ebe0f815ad4c4db8
#
_entry.id   2031f2690e712386ebe0f815ad4c4db8
#
_cell.length_a   1.000
_cell.length_b   1.000
_cell.length_c   1.000
_cell.angle_alpha   90.00
_cell.angle_beta   90.00
_cell.angle_gamma   90.00
#
_symmetry.space_group_name_H-M   'P 1'
#
loop_
_entity.id
_entity.type
_entity.pdbx_description
1 polymer ?
#
loop_
_entity_poly.entity_id
_entity_poly.type
_entity_poly.pdbx_seq_one_letter_code
_entity_poly.pdbx_strand_id
1 'polypeptide(L)'
;MFTSLILAVAFQVLPFYQQKPEQDFYALRPFWSHEAETTDVLWPLFTSHRDWWRFCFFTHYQSNADGGYQFDILPLWWNGVDGRRKKEEGRRAEGKSADDSSYWGLFPLYGRHPHVLMMYDWEFVLWPVWMRYRMPRPKDQAWLTTNAVLFPFFHWRDDGSWGFWPFYVTSHNRADDHTTVLWPLWNRKTSFADRDTGGAGTSWMLWPLLGRVDREREQQWLFLPPFFSFAETPDGWRGRYPWPLVEIERFTKRARTSVFPFYEHIDNFRYLDGAKEDEITRFGWRLVELLPDETRVFPFWVSRPDDTYFRLWPFWESSVAADGSRYGRFLSLFPIRWVPAVDRNWSKFWTFYERVTHGGETAHALFWGLFRWTTHEQGTPK
;
A
#
# COMPACT_ATOMS: atom_id res chain seq x y z
N MET A 1 -17.90 9.73 -47.01
CA MET A 1 -18.28 9.89 -45.59
C MET A 1 -18.88 8.62 -44.99
N PHE A 2 -19.78 7.89 -45.65
CA PHE A 2 -20.34 6.61 -45.17
C PHE A 2 -19.34 5.45 -45.10
N THR A 3 -18.40 5.36 -46.01
CA THR A 3 -17.36 4.31 -46.04
C THR A 3 -16.36 4.43 -44.88
N SER A 4 -16.03 5.66 -44.48
CA SER A 4 -15.14 5.89 -43.31
C SER A 4 -15.82 5.53 -41.98
N LEU A 5 -17.14 5.71 -41.89
CA LEU A 5 -17.91 5.35 -40.69
C LEU A 5 -18.03 3.83 -40.51
N ILE A 6 -18.19 3.09 -41.62
CA ILE A 6 -18.27 1.62 -41.62
C ILE A 6 -16.90 1.01 -41.28
N LEU A 7 -15.79 1.57 -41.78
CA LEU A 7 -14.45 1.13 -41.40
C LEU A 7 -14.16 1.40 -39.92
N ALA A 8 -14.54 2.54 -39.36
CA ALA A 8 -14.36 2.85 -37.96
C ALA A 8 -15.17 1.92 -37.02
N VAL A 9 -16.38 1.53 -37.44
CA VAL A 9 -17.24 0.58 -36.71
C VAL A 9 -16.73 -0.86 -36.83
N ALA A 10 -16.10 -1.25 -37.95
CA ALA A 10 -15.61 -2.60 -38.20
C ALA A 10 -14.38 -2.97 -37.35
N PHE A 11 -13.64 -2.00 -36.79
CA PHE A 11 -12.43 -2.27 -36.00
C PHE A 11 -12.63 -2.32 -34.47
N GLN A 12 -13.86 -2.22 -33.96
CA GLN A 12 -14.13 -2.25 -32.51
C GLN A 12 -15.23 -3.25 -32.17
N VAL A 13 -14.90 -4.50 -31.96
CA VAL A 13 -15.81 -5.51 -31.39
C VAL A 13 -15.60 -5.55 -29.88
N LEU A 14 -16.15 -4.55 -29.19
CA LEU A 14 -16.14 -4.55 -27.72
C LEU A 14 -17.08 -5.64 -27.18
N PRO A 15 -16.72 -6.25 -26.04
CA PRO A 15 -15.56 -5.95 -25.17
C PRO A 15 -14.25 -6.60 -25.62
N PHE A 16 -14.28 -7.45 -26.67
CA PHE A 16 -13.16 -8.30 -27.06
C PHE A 16 -12.02 -7.55 -27.73
N TYR A 17 -12.36 -6.72 -28.72
CA TYR A 17 -11.37 -5.94 -29.45
C TYR A 17 -11.61 -4.44 -29.32
N GLN A 18 -10.58 -3.69 -28.99
CA GLN A 18 -10.61 -2.22 -28.94
C GLN A 18 -9.29 -1.63 -29.45
N GLN A 19 -9.39 -0.58 -30.27
CA GLN A 19 -8.26 0.18 -30.75
C GLN A 19 -8.51 1.67 -30.57
N LYS A 20 -7.55 2.39 -29.98
CA LYS A 20 -7.51 3.85 -29.87
C LYS A 20 -6.13 4.35 -30.27
N PRO A 21 -5.84 4.53 -31.56
CA PRO A 21 -4.51 4.89 -32.06
C PRO A 21 -3.96 6.19 -31.46
N GLU A 22 -4.82 7.17 -31.19
CA GLU A 22 -4.45 8.46 -30.60
C GLU A 22 -3.89 8.32 -29.16
N GLN A 23 -4.24 7.24 -28.46
CA GLN A 23 -3.80 6.92 -27.10
C GLN A 23 -2.81 5.77 -27.07
N ASP A 24 -2.34 5.30 -28.24
CA ASP A 24 -1.51 4.08 -28.37
C ASP A 24 -2.08 2.89 -27.57
N PHE A 25 -3.40 2.69 -27.71
CA PHE A 25 -4.13 1.68 -26.97
C PHE A 25 -4.74 0.65 -27.92
N TYR A 26 -4.38 -0.63 -27.69
CA TYR A 26 -4.88 -1.80 -28.42
C TYR A 26 -5.23 -2.89 -27.43
N ALA A 27 -6.35 -3.57 -27.60
CA ALA A 27 -6.74 -4.67 -26.72
C ALA A 27 -7.52 -5.77 -27.46
N LEU A 28 -7.13 -7.02 -27.24
CA LEU A 28 -7.86 -8.25 -27.57
C LEU A 28 -8.14 -8.99 -26.27
N ARG A 29 -9.19 -8.58 -25.56
CA ARG A 29 -9.48 -9.06 -24.20
C ARG A 29 -10.07 -10.45 -24.19
N PRO A 30 -9.77 -11.28 -23.17
CA PRO A 30 -8.84 -11.05 -22.05
C PRO A 30 -7.37 -11.44 -22.39
N PHE A 31 -7.08 -11.77 -23.65
CA PHE A 31 -5.83 -12.43 -24.03
C PHE A 31 -4.64 -11.48 -24.10
N TRP A 32 -4.87 -10.26 -24.60
CA TRP A 32 -3.80 -9.31 -24.85
C TRP A 32 -4.29 -7.86 -24.75
N SER A 33 -3.46 -6.98 -24.19
CA SER A 33 -3.65 -5.54 -24.26
C SER A 33 -2.33 -4.79 -24.31
N HIS A 34 -2.31 -3.67 -24.99
CA HIS A 34 -1.18 -2.76 -25.09
C HIS A 34 -1.66 -1.34 -24.85
N GLU A 35 -0.95 -0.60 -23.99
CA GLU A 35 -1.20 0.81 -23.70
C GLU A 35 0.13 1.51 -23.48
N ALA A 36 0.47 2.45 -24.34
CA ALA A 36 1.74 3.14 -24.36
C ALA A 36 2.93 2.16 -24.32
N GLU A 37 3.65 2.09 -23.20
CA GLU A 37 4.82 1.21 -23.04
C GLU A 37 4.50 -0.13 -22.33
N THR A 38 3.24 -0.37 -21.96
CA THR A 38 2.86 -1.57 -21.20
C THR A 38 2.08 -2.56 -22.07
N THR A 39 2.52 -3.80 -22.10
CA THR A 39 1.84 -4.92 -22.77
C THR A 39 1.49 -5.99 -21.74
N ASP A 40 0.21 -6.37 -21.70
CA ASP A 40 -0.27 -7.48 -20.88
C ASP A 40 -0.64 -8.68 -21.80
N VAL A 41 -0.28 -9.89 -21.40
CA VAL A 41 -0.74 -11.13 -22.03
C VAL A 41 -1.38 -12.01 -20.97
N LEU A 42 -2.68 -12.32 -21.16
CA LEU A 42 -3.47 -13.09 -20.19
C LEU A 42 -3.25 -12.58 -18.75
N TRP A 43 -3.31 -11.27 -18.56
CA TRP A 43 -3.07 -10.68 -17.23
C TRP A 43 -3.83 -11.45 -16.13
N PRO A 44 -3.17 -11.84 -15.01
CA PRO A 44 -1.87 -11.40 -14.51
C PRO A 44 -0.67 -12.31 -14.87
N LEU A 45 -0.78 -13.18 -15.89
CA LEU A 45 0.28 -14.14 -16.20
C LEU A 45 1.56 -13.47 -16.70
N PHE A 46 1.44 -12.53 -17.65
CA PHE A 46 2.59 -11.83 -18.18
C PHE A 46 2.29 -10.34 -18.36
N THR A 47 3.21 -9.50 -17.91
CA THR A 47 3.23 -8.05 -18.15
C THR A 47 4.62 -7.64 -18.58
N SER A 48 4.72 -6.87 -19.65
CA SER A 48 5.97 -6.30 -20.15
C SER A 48 5.85 -4.79 -20.25
N HIS A 49 6.93 -4.12 -19.89
CA HIS A 49 7.14 -2.67 -20.06
C HIS A 49 8.51 -2.48 -20.68
N ARG A 50 8.84 -1.31 -21.16
CA ARG A 50 10.12 -0.99 -21.79
C ARG A 50 11.34 -1.50 -21.01
N ASP A 51 11.32 -1.28 -19.70
CA ASP A 51 12.48 -1.53 -18.84
C ASP A 51 12.31 -2.74 -17.91
N TRP A 52 11.15 -3.38 -17.92
CA TRP A 52 10.89 -4.52 -17.05
C TRP A 52 9.83 -5.45 -17.66
N TRP A 53 9.89 -6.72 -17.23
CA TRP A 53 8.81 -7.68 -17.47
C TRP A 53 8.61 -8.57 -16.24
N ARG A 54 7.42 -9.12 -16.13
CA ARG A 54 7.03 -10.00 -15.05
C ARG A 54 6.20 -11.16 -15.62
N PHE A 55 6.58 -12.39 -15.22
CA PHE A 55 5.81 -13.58 -15.52
C PHE A 55 5.23 -14.15 -14.22
N CYS A 56 3.90 -14.24 -14.13
CA CYS A 56 3.17 -14.48 -12.88
C CYS A 56 3.64 -13.53 -11.76
N PHE A 57 3.72 -14.03 -10.53
CA PHE A 57 4.20 -13.27 -9.38
C PHE A 57 5.62 -13.66 -8.96
N PHE A 58 6.20 -14.64 -9.61
CA PHE A 58 7.43 -15.31 -9.16
C PHE A 58 8.67 -14.89 -9.95
N THR A 59 8.51 -14.51 -11.21
CA THR A 59 9.63 -14.14 -12.07
C THR A 59 9.51 -12.68 -12.46
N HIS A 60 10.59 -11.94 -12.23
CA HIS A 60 10.66 -10.52 -12.51
C HIS A 60 12.02 -10.18 -13.11
N TYR A 61 12.02 -9.33 -14.13
CA TYR A 61 13.22 -8.71 -14.69
C TYR A 61 13.02 -7.21 -14.77
N GLN A 62 14.03 -6.48 -14.36
CA GLN A 62 14.05 -5.01 -14.49
C GLN A 62 15.44 -4.55 -14.89
N SER A 63 15.51 -3.61 -15.84
CA SER A 63 16.72 -2.84 -16.14
C SER A 63 16.56 -1.41 -15.66
N ASN A 64 17.67 -0.82 -15.21
CA ASN A 64 17.69 0.55 -14.71
C ASN A 64 18.50 1.45 -15.66
N ALA A 65 18.11 2.73 -15.76
CA ALA A 65 18.79 3.72 -16.58
C ALA A 65 20.30 3.91 -16.20
N ASP A 66 20.70 3.51 -15.00
CA ASP A 66 22.07 3.54 -14.49
C ASP A 66 22.91 2.32 -14.95
N GLY A 67 22.39 1.48 -15.86
CA GLY A 67 23.07 0.29 -16.39
C GLY A 67 23.06 -0.92 -15.44
N GLY A 68 22.24 -0.88 -14.40
CA GLY A 68 21.96 -2.03 -13.53
C GLY A 68 20.83 -2.89 -14.10
N TYR A 69 20.76 -4.13 -13.67
CA TYR A 69 19.62 -5.02 -13.92
C TYR A 69 19.35 -5.90 -12.71
N GLN A 70 18.12 -6.39 -12.63
CA GLN A 70 17.67 -7.37 -11.63
C GLN A 70 16.86 -8.45 -12.33
N PHE A 71 17.14 -9.70 -12.02
CA PHE A 71 16.36 -10.85 -12.45
C PHE A 71 16.11 -11.78 -11.27
N ASP A 72 14.84 -12.08 -11.00
CA ASP A 72 14.41 -12.84 -9.83
C ASP A 72 13.49 -13.99 -10.22
N ILE A 73 13.69 -15.17 -9.63
CA ILE A 73 12.75 -16.28 -9.54
C ILE A 73 12.47 -16.53 -8.05
N LEU A 74 11.64 -15.71 -7.48
CA LEU A 74 11.37 -15.69 -6.03
C LEU A 74 10.64 -16.96 -5.56
N PRO A 75 11.02 -17.51 -4.40
CA PRO A 75 12.13 -17.10 -3.52
C PRO A 75 13.46 -17.76 -3.84
N LEU A 76 13.54 -18.58 -4.90
CA LEU A 76 14.61 -19.57 -5.11
C LEU A 76 15.92 -18.99 -5.61
N TRP A 77 15.87 -18.09 -6.57
CA TRP A 77 17.07 -17.58 -7.23
C TRP A 77 16.92 -16.13 -7.68
N TRP A 78 18.01 -15.38 -7.60
CA TRP A 78 18.10 -14.01 -8.12
C TRP A 78 19.52 -13.69 -8.59
N ASN A 79 19.60 -12.76 -9.52
CA ASN A 79 20.84 -12.23 -10.07
C ASN A 79 20.66 -10.78 -10.52
N GLY A 80 21.67 -9.95 -10.32
CA GLY A 80 21.58 -8.56 -10.74
C GLY A 80 22.88 -7.79 -10.60
N VAL A 81 22.82 -6.55 -11.09
CA VAL A 81 23.90 -5.54 -10.98
C VAL A 81 23.28 -4.25 -10.49
N ASP A 82 23.77 -3.72 -9.37
CA ASP A 82 23.33 -2.44 -8.82
C ASP A 82 24.02 -1.27 -9.55
N GLY A 83 23.31 -0.67 -10.51
CA GLY A 83 23.84 0.44 -11.32
C GLY A 83 24.18 1.70 -10.52
N ARG A 84 23.53 1.94 -9.36
CA ARG A 84 23.82 3.10 -8.50
C ARG A 84 25.18 2.97 -7.85
N ARG A 85 25.52 1.81 -7.36
CA ARG A 85 26.86 1.52 -6.81
C ARG A 85 27.93 1.66 -7.87
N LYS A 86 27.71 1.16 -9.06
CA LYS A 86 28.62 1.31 -10.18
C LYS A 86 28.97 2.78 -10.50
N LYS A 87 27.98 3.66 -10.38
CA LYS A 87 28.15 5.11 -10.64
C LYS A 87 28.86 5.85 -9.49
N GLU A 88 28.62 5.44 -8.24
CA GLU A 88 29.31 5.99 -7.06
C GLU A 88 30.77 5.54 -6.98
N GLU A 89 31.04 4.29 -7.36
CA GLU A 89 32.39 3.72 -7.44
C GLU A 89 33.23 4.41 -8.54
N GLY A 90 32.63 4.71 -9.70
CA GLY A 90 33.28 5.50 -10.76
C GLY A 90 33.62 6.92 -10.36
N ARG A 91 33.00 7.49 -9.33
CA ARG A 91 33.32 8.82 -8.77
C ARG A 91 34.35 8.77 -7.64
N ARG A 92 34.51 7.63 -6.97
CA ARG A 92 35.44 7.38 -5.89
C ARG A 92 36.62 6.51 -6.37
N ALA A 93 37.15 6.80 -7.54
CA ALA A 93 38.27 6.06 -8.13
C ALA A 93 39.51 6.05 -7.24
N GLU A 94 39.51 5.21 -6.18
CA GLU A 94 40.69 4.70 -5.52
C GLU A 94 40.33 3.45 -4.71
N GLY A 95 40.56 2.27 -5.27
CA GLY A 95 40.86 1.06 -4.52
C GLY A 95 39.74 0.03 -4.23
N LYS A 96 38.55 0.13 -4.83
CA LYS A 96 37.54 -0.97 -4.75
C LYS A 96 37.27 -1.58 -6.11
N SER A 97 37.30 -2.90 -6.20
CA SER A 97 37.08 -3.66 -7.42
C SER A 97 35.65 -3.53 -7.93
N ALA A 98 35.48 -3.48 -9.26
CA ALA A 98 34.18 -3.50 -9.97
C ALA A 98 33.28 -4.70 -9.65
N ASP A 99 33.75 -5.61 -8.83
CA ASP A 99 33.08 -6.85 -8.42
C ASP A 99 32.04 -6.65 -7.31
N ASP A 100 31.97 -5.46 -6.70
CA ASP A 100 31.09 -5.18 -5.56
C ASP A 100 29.68 -4.73 -5.96
N SER A 101 29.44 -4.48 -7.25
CA SER A 101 28.13 -4.07 -7.78
C SER A 101 27.23 -5.26 -8.19
N SER A 102 27.79 -6.44 -8.43
CA SER A 102 27.04 -7.63 -8.78
C SER A 102 26.53 -8.36 -7.54
N TYR A 103 25.34 -8.93 -7.65
CA TYR A 103 24.74 -9.74 -6.58
C TYR A 103 24.01 -10.92 -7.18
N TRP A 104 24.00 -12.04 -6.46
CA TRP A 104 23.24 -13.23 -6.81
C TRP A 104 22.88 -14.03 -5.56
N GLY A 105 21.94 -14.95 -5.70
CA GLY A 105 21.58 -15.84 -4.62
C GLY A 105 20.84 -17.07 -5.09
N LEU A 106 21.07 -18.17 -4.39
CA LEU A 106 20.37 -19.44 -4.49
C LEU A 106 19.91 -19.84 -3.09
N PHE A 107 18.65 -19.56 -2.79
CA PHE A 107 18.06 -19.88 -1.48
C PHE A 107 17.83 -21.38 -1.32
N PRO A 108 18.14 -21.97 -0.16
CA PRO A 108 18.68 -21.36 1.06
C PRO A 108 20.20 -21.42 1.21
N LEU A 109 20.96 -21.72 0.15
CA LEU A 109 22.38 -22.06 0.24
C LEU A 109 23.28 -20.84 0.44
N TYR A 110 23.21 -19.89 -0.46
CA TYR A 110 23.98 -18.65 -0.42
C TYR A 110 23.22 -17.55 -1.14
N GLY A 111 23.31 -16.35 -0.64
CA GLY A 111 22.76 -15.22 -1.37
C GLY A 111 23.27 -13.89 -0.85
N ARG A 112 23.40 -12.95 -1.79
CA ARG A 112 23.60 -11.54 -1.55
C ARG A 112 22.55 -10.75 -2.30
N HIS A 113 21.91 -9.78 -1.64
CA HIS A 113 20.93 -8.91 -2.27
C HIS A 113 21.08 -7.48 -1.73
N PRO A 114 21.13 -6.45 -2.60
CA PRO A 114 21.36 -5.08 -2.16
C PRO A 114 20.22 -4.53 -1.31
N HIS A 115 18.98 -4.98 -1.54
CA HIS A 115 17.80 -4.49 -0.81
C HIS A 115 16.68 -5.53 -0.81
N VAL A 116 16.39 -6.13 0.35
CA VAL A 116 15.25 -7.04 0.58
C VAL A 116 14.45 -6.53 1.76
N LEU A 117 13.14 -6.26 1.56
CA LEU A 117 12.28 -5.66 2.56
C LEU A 117 12.89 -4.33 3.08
N MET A 118 13.25 -4.27 4.36
CA MET A 118 13.92 -3.12 4.97
C MET A 118 15.41 -3.36 5.22
N MET A 119 15.96 -4.48 4.73
CA MET A 119 17.35 -4.86 4.89
C MET A 119 18.13 -4.48 3.64
N TYR A 120 19.26 -3.81 3.85
CA TYR A 120 20.22 -3.47 2.80
C TYR A 120 21.46 -4.36 2.91
N ASP A 121 22.10 -4.63 1.78
CA ASP A 121 23.26 -5.52 1.71
C ASP A 121 23.05 -6.84 2.45
N TRP A 122 21.87 -7.43 2.25
CA TRP A 122 21.54 -8.72 2.85
C TRP A 122 22.38 -9.81 2.23
N GLU A 123 23.08 -10.55 3.09
CA GLU A 123 23.95 -11.66 2.74
C GLU A 123 23.67 -12.82 3.69
N PHE A 124 23.66 -14.05 3.16
CA PHE A 124 23.50 -15.25 4.00
C PHE A 124 24.27 -16.43 3.42
N VAL A 125 24.62 -17.37 4.30
CA VAL A 125 25.20 -18.66 4.00
C VAL A 125 24.41 -19.73 4.73
N LEU A 126 23.88 -20.72 3.99
CA LEU A 126 23.04 -21.79 4.52
C LEU A 126 21.93 -21.23 5.45
N TRP A 127 21.12 -20.33 4.89
CA TRP A 127 20.03 -19.72 5.70
C TRP A 127 19.22 -20.81 6.44
N PRO A 128 18.95 -20.66 7.75
CA PRO A 128 19.18 -19.52 8.63
C PRO A 128 20.50 -19.58 9.46
N VAL A 129 21.51 -20.37 9.03
CA VAL A 129 22.74 -20.62 9.83
C VAL A 129 23.53 -19.34 10.03
N TRP A 130 23.77 -18.57 8.97
CA TRP A 130 24.44 -17.29 9.08
C TRP A 130 23.84 -16.26 8.14
N MET A 131 23.66 -15.04 8.64
CA MET A 131 23.26 -13.91 7.82
C MET A 131 23.84 -12.59 8.34
N ARG A 132 24.00 -11.65 7.41
CA ARG A 132 24.44 -10.29 7.65
C ARG A 132 23.56 -9.34 6.87
N TYR A 133 23.16 -8.22 7.47
CA TYR A 133 22.42 -7.17 6.76
C TYR A 133 22.70 -5.80 7.37
N ARG A 134 22.41 -4.75 6.60
CA ARG A 134 22.48 -3.37 7.06
C ARG A 134 21.10 -2.74 7.12
N MET A 135 20.92 -1.86 8.08
CA MET A 135 19.74 -1.02 8.20
C MET A 135 20.15 0.45 8.27
N PRO A 136 19.44 1.36 7.57
CA PRO A 136 19.72 2.78 7.69
C PRO A 136 19.27 3.26 9.08
N ARG A 137 20.10 4.08 9.71
CA ARG A 137 19.71 4.79 10.91
C ARG A 137 19.04 6.10 10.50
N PRO A 138 17.74 6.34 10.84
CA PRO A 138 16.95 7.44 10.27
C PRO A 138 17.51 8.85 10.49
N LYS A 139 18.30 9.09 11.56
CA LYS A 139 18.68 10.43 11.98
C LYS A 139 20.08 10.91 11.54
N ASP A 140 21.00 10.02 11.28
CA ASP A 140 22.40 10.36 11.01
C ASP A 140 22.94 9.77 9.71
N GLN A 141 22.06 9.16 8.90
CA GLN A 141 22.41 8.48 7.65
C GLN A 141 23.53 7.42 7.82
N ALA A 142 23.82 7.04 9.07
CA ALA A 142 24.75 5.98 9.37
C ALA A 142 24.11 4.61 9.11
N TRP A 143 24.92 3.64 8.77
CA TRP A 143 24.48 2.27 8.56
C TRP A 143 24.77 1.44 9.80
N LEU A 144 23.80 0.63 10.22
CA LEU A 144 23.96 -0.37 11.26
C LEU A 144 24.07 -1.75 10.63
N THR A 145 25.19 -2.42 10.86
CA THR A 145 25.40 -3.80 10.42
C THR A 145 24.93 -4.77 11.50
N THR A 146 24.06 -5.67 11.13
CA THR A 146 23.64 -6.78 11.99
C THR A 146 24.17 -8.09 11.42
N ASN A 147 24.80 -8.88 12.29
CA ASN A 147 25.17 -10.25 12.01
C ASN A 147 24.29 -11.18 12.84
N ALA A 148 23.89 -12.31 12.27
CA ALA A 148 23.08 -13.30 12.98
C ALA A 148 23.58 -14.72 12.67
N VAL A 149 23.52 -15.57 13.69
CA VAL A 149 23.82 -17.00 13.60
C VAL A 149 22.62 -17.78 14.10
N LEU A 150 22.22 -18.81 13.35
CA LEU A 150 20.99 -19.56 13.60
C LEU A 150 19.80 -18.63 13.81
N PHE A 151 19.60 -17.71 12.88
CA PHE A 151 18.53 -16.73 12.96
C PHE A 151 17.17 -17.36 13.27
N PRO A 152 16.42 -16.78 14.25
CA PRO A 152 16.64 -15.52 14.96
C PRO A 152 17.40 -15.62 16.29
N PHE A 153 18.01 -16.76 16.62
CA PHE A 153 18.47 -17.05 17.98
C PHE A 153 19.63 -16.16 18.44
N PHE A 154 20.68 -16.02 17.64
CA PHE A 154 21.85 -15.25 18.05
C PHE A 154 22.14 -14.12 17.04
N HIS A 155 22.26 -12.89 17.53
CA HIS A 155 22.61 -11.75 16.70
C HIS A 155 23.39 -10.69 17.47
N TRP A 156 24.18 -9.90 16.73
CA TRP A 156 24.90 -8.74 17.27
C TRP A 156 25.00 -7.64 16.22
N ARG A 157 25.13 -6.40 16.68
CA ARG A 157 25.19 -5.20 15.84
C ARG A 157 26.39 -4.32 16.23
N ASP A 158 26.79 -3.45 15.30
CA ASP A 158 27.89 -2.50 15.46
C ASP A 158 27.68 -1.47 16.58
N ASP A 159 26.43 -1.22 16.98
CA ASP A 159 26.07 -0.31 18.07
C ASP A 159 26.18 -0.93 19.47
N GLY A 160 26.70 -2.12 19.58
CA GLY A 160 26.81 -2.86 20.84
C GLY A 160 25.56 -3.65 21.22
N SER A 161 24.50 -3.59 20.40
CA SER A 161 23.32 -4.43 20.59
C SER A 161 23.65 -5.90 20.34
N TRP A 162 23.09 -6.78 21.13
CA TRP A 162 23.22 -8.22 20.93
C TRP A 162 22.04 -8.98 21.53
N GLY A 163 21.82 -10.19 21.09
CA GLY A 163 20.74 -11.01 21.59
C GLY A 163 20.98 -12.50 21.45
N PHE A 164 20.49 -13.24 22.46
CA PHE A 164 20.27 -14.67 22.44
C PHE A 164 18.78 -14.93 22.67
N TRP A 165 18.03 -14.83 21.57
CA TRP A 165 16.58 -15.00 21.60
C TRP A 165 16.19 -16.46 21.86
N PRO A 166 15.17 -16.77 22.68
CA PRO A 166 14.26 -15.86 23.37
C PRO A 166 14.73 -15.42 24.76
N PHE A 167 15.95 -15.75 25.20
CA PHE A 167 16.37 -15.62 26.59
C PHE A 167 16.75 -14.19 26.98
N TYR A 168 17.57 -13.53 26.18
CA TYR A 168 18.05 -12.20 26.46
C TYR A 168 18.35 -11.43 25.16
N VAL A 169 17.85 -10.22 25.06
CA VAL A 169 18.14 -9.30 23.95
C VAL A 169 18.34 -7.90 24.49
N THR A 170 19.40 -7.24 24.07
CA THR A 170 19.61 -5.81 24.31
C THR A 170 19.81 -5.08 22.99
N SER A 171 19.23 -3.90 22.88
CA SER A 171 19.33 -3.05 21.70
C SER A 171 19.58 -1.62 22.13
N HIS A 172 20.64 -1.03 21.59
CA HIS A 172 21.06 0.33 21.85
C HIS A 172 20.83 1.18 20.59
N ASN A 173 20.02 2.21 20.72
CA ASN A 173 19.79 3.21 19.67
C ASN A 173 20.02 4.59 20.27
N ARG A 174 20.20 5.62 19.40
CA ARG A 174 20.27 7.01 19.90
C ARG A 174 18.97 7.49 20.54
N ALA A 175 17.84 6.90 20.19
CA ALA A 175 16.53 7.28 20.70
C ALA A 175 16.13 6.48 21.93
N ASP A 176 16.60 5.25 22.06
CA ASP A 176 16.20 4.34 23.14
C ASP A 176 17.19 3.18 23.37
N ASP A 177 17.19 2.70 24.60
CA ASP A 177 17.75 1.42 24.99
C ASP A 177 16.60 0.45 25.30
N HIS A 178 16.68 -0.75 24.77
CA HIS A 178 15.67 -1.78 24.96
C HIS A 178 16.32 -3.06 25.47
N THR A 179 15.75 -3.64 26.52
CA THR A 179 16.20 -4.93 27.08
C THR A 179 15.00 -5.85 27.21
N THR A 180 15.16 -7.08 26.75
CA THR A 180 14.15 -8.14 26.86
C THR A 180 14.77 -9.33 27.57
N VAL A 181 14.06 -9.91 28.51
CA VAL A 181 14.47 -11.14 29.24
C VAL A 181 13.34 -12.15 29.11
N LEU A 182 13.68 -13.37 28.69
CA LEU A 182 12.75 -14.49 28.51
C LEU A 182 11.51 -14.04 27.69
N TRP A 183 11.78 -13.58 26.46
CA TRP A 183 10.70 -13.11 25.59
C TRP A 183 9.53 -14.09 25.53
N PRO A 184 8.28 -13.61 25.71
CA PRO A 184 7.84 -12.22 25.84
C PRO A 184 7.69 -11.72 27.28
N LEU A 185 8.18 -12.43 28.29
CA LEU A 185 7.81 -12.22 29.69
C LEU A 185 8.18 -10.84 30.22
N TRP A 186 9.41 -10.40 30.04
CA TRP A 186 9.83 -9.11 30.56
C TRP A 186 10.53 -8.25 29.52
N ASN A 187 10.08 -7.01 29.42
CA ASN A 187 10.63 -6.00 28.53
C ASN A 187 10.79 -4.67 29.25
N ARG A 188 11.91 -4.02 29.04
CA ARG A 188 12.18 -2.66 29.52
C ARG A 188 12.72 -1.81 28.38
N LYS A 189 12.21 -0.60 28.26
CA LYS A 189 12.66 0.38 27.29
C LYS A 189 12.91 1.71 28.01
N THR A 190 14.09 2.30 27.80
CA THR A 190 14.43 3.66 28.21
C THR A 190 14.51 4.52 26.96
N SER A 191 13.64 5.52 26.84
CA SER A 191 13.61 6.46 25.72
C SER A 191 14.34 7.74 26.11
N PHE A 192 15.20 8.22 25.20
CA PHE A 192 15.89 9.49 25.36
C PHE A 192 15.05 10.61 24.74
N ALA A 193 15.33 11.87 25.11
CA ALA A 193 14.55 13.02 24.65
C ALA A 193 14.53 13.12 23.12
N ASP A 194 13.39 12.73 22.51
CA ASP A 194 13.12 12.92 21.09
C ASP A 194 11.66 13.33 20.91
N ARG A 195 11.41 14.29 20.00
CA ARG A 195 10.05 14.79 19.73
C ARG A 195 9.09 13.73 19.21
N ASP A 196 9.62 12.74 18.49
CA ASP A 196 8.80 11.72 17.80
C ASP A 196 8.39 10.55 18.69
N THR A 197 9.04 10.37 19.87
CA THR A 197 8.83 9.22 20.76
C THR A 197 8.05 9.53 22.04
N GLY A 198 7.39 10.68 22.15
CA GLY A 198 6.62 11.06 23.35
C GLY A 198 7.47 11.60 24.50
N GLY A 199 8.73 11.98 24.25
CA GLY A 199 9.67 12.50 25.25
C GLY A 199 10.55 11.43 25.93
N ALA A 200 11.46 11.90 26.79
CA ALA A 200 12.30 11.01 27.59
C ALA A 200 11.47 10.25 28.62
N GLY A 201 11.93 9.06 28.99
CA GLY A 201 11.26 8.28 30.02
C GLY A 201 11.52 6.79 29.96
N THR A 202 10.81 6.03 30.76
CA THR A 202 10.95 4.58 30.84
C THR A 202 9.62 3.89 30.59
N SER A 203 9.68 2.71 30.00
CA SER A 203 8.55 1.79 29.93
C SER A 203 9.01 0.38 30.27
N TRP A 204 8.14 -0.37 30.90
CA TRP A 204 8.37 -1.77 31.18
C TRP A 204 7.09 -2.57 31.05
N MET A 205 7.22 -3.86 30.79
CA MET A 205 6.10 -4.78 30.66
C MET A 205 6.47 -6.15 31.20
N LEU A 206 5.64 -6.67 32.10
CA LEU A 206 5.63 -8.06 32.56
C LEU A 206 4.46 -8.75 31.89
N TRP A 207 4.71 -9.28 30.70
CA TRP A 207 3.67 -9.95 29.90
C TRP A 207 3.30 -11.30 30.52
N PRO A 208 2.01 -11.72 30.55
CA PRO A 208 0.84 -11.03 30.03
C PRO A 208 0.13 -10.14 31.07
N LEU A 209 0.73 -9.84 32.21
CA LEU A 209 0.00 -9.31 33.37
C LEU A 209 -0.10 -7.79 33.39
N LEU A 210 1.03 -7.09 33.32
CA LEU A 210 1.10 -5.67 33.66
C LEU A 210 2.19 -4.95 32.88
N GLY A 211 1.94 -3.68 32.58
CA GLY A 211 2.94 -2.79 32.00
C GLY A 211 2.72 -1.34 32.40
N ARG A 212 3.78 -0.55 32.32
CA ARG A 212 3.73 0.90 32.54
C ARG A 212 4.61 1.61 31.54
N VAL A 213 4.10 2.71 31.01
CA VAL A 213 4.83 3.71 30.25
C VAL A 213 4.83 4.98 31.07
N ASP A 214 6.02 5.54 31.29
CA ASP A 214 6.22 6.76 32.06
C ASP A 214 7.19 7.65 31.28
N ARG A 215 6.66 8.54 30.47
CA ARG A 215 7.38 9.48 29.61
C ARG A 215 6.92 10.91 29.89
N GLU A 216 7.72 11.89 29.51
CA GLU A 216 7.40 13.31 29.68
C GLU A 216 6.02 13.71 29.16
N ARG A 217 5.56 13.08 28.08
CA ARG A 217 4.30 13.43 27.40
C ARG A 217 3.26 12.32 27.42
N GLU A 218 3.54 11.18 28.04
CA GLU A 218 2.60 10.05 28.07
C GLU A 218 2.81 9.23 29.33
N GLN A 219 1.78 9.08 30.12
CA GLN A 219 1.72 8.13 31.23
C GLN A 219 0.65 7.08 30.89
N GLN A 220 1.03 5.82 30.86
CA GLN A 220 0.10 4.74 30.51
C GLN A 220 0.27 3.55 31.46
N TRP A 221 -0.85 3.03 31.91
CA TRP A 221 -0.96 1.73 32.54
C TRP A 221 -1.54 0.70 31.57
N LEU A 222 -1.02 -0.52 31.63
CA LEU A 222 -1.44 -1.67 30.83
C LEU A 222 -1.77 -2.82 31.78
N PHE A 223 -2.95 -3.40 31.65
CA PHE A 223 -3.38 -4.58 32.38
C PHE A 223 -3.77 -5.65 31.37
N LEU A 224 -3.24 -6.87 31.54
CA LEU A 224 -3.41 -7.96 30.57
C LEU A 224 -3.20 -7.48 29.13
N PRO A 225 -2.02 -6.88 28.82
CA PRO A 225 -1.78 -6.33 27.48
C PRO A 225 -2.05 -7.36 26.38
N PRO A 226 -2.69 -6.95 25.27
CA PRO A 226 -3.07 -5.58 24.88
C PRO A 226 -4.49 -5.14 25.30
N PHE A 227 -5.21 -5.92 26.12
CA PHE A 227 -6.66 -5.77 26.28
C PHE A 227 -7.07 -4.52 27.05
N PHE A 228 -6.42 -4.21 28.14
CA PHE A 228 -6.78 -3.07 28.98
C PHE A 228 -5.63 -2.09 29.06
N SER A 229 -5.92 -0.83 28.80
CA SER A 229 -4.94 0.24 28.99
C SER A 229 -5.62 1.58 29.25
N PHE A 230 -4.93 2.41 30.02
CA PHE A 230 -5.29 3.80 30.28
C PHE A 230 -4.06 4.66 30.07
N ALA A 231 -4.14 5.60 29.14
CA ALA A 231 -3.07 6.53 28.81
C ALA A 231 -3.53 7.97 29.01
N GLU A 232 -2.68 8.75 29.65
CA GLU A 232 -2.82 10.19 29.84
C GLU A 232 -1.70 10.93 29.11
N THR A 233 -2.06 12.02 28.46
CA THR A 233 -1.13 12.93 27.77
C THR A 233 -1.52 14.38 28.09
N PRO A 234 -0.67 15.38 27.88
CA PRO A 234 -1.04 16.78 28.04
C PRO A 234 -2.25 17.22 27.21
N ASP A 235 -2.51 16.55 26.09
CA ASP A 235 -3.58 16.88 25.15
C ASP A 235 -4.88 16.10 25.41
N GLY A 236 -4.89 15.14 26.34
CA GLY A 236 -6.07 14.33 26.64
C GLY A 236 -5.75 12.92 27.13
N TRP A 237 -6.70 12.01 26.97
CA TRP A 237 -6.57 10.64 27.44
C TRP A 237 -7.14 9.61 26.48
N ARG A 238 -6.70 8.35 26.62
CA ARG A 238 -7.20 7.18 25.88
C ARG A 238 -7.37 5.97 26.79
N GLY A 239 -8.54 5.35 26.72
CA GLY A 239 -8.85 4.11 27.43
C GLY A 239 -9.23 2.96 26.48
N ARG A 240 -8.82 1.72 26.80
CA ARG A 240 -9.17 0.48 26.11
C ARG A 240 -9.76 -0.51 27.10
N TYR A 241 -10.98 -1.07 26.78
CA TYR A 241 -11.80 -1.79 27.77
C TYR A 241 -12.73 -2.88 27.18
N PRO A 242 -12.32 -4.07 26.85
CA PRO A 242 -11.00 -4.52 26.38
C PRO A 242 -10.77 -4.17 24.92
N TRP A 243 -9.53 -3.97 24.54
CA TRP A 243 -9.15 -3.85 23.14
C TRP A 243 -9.21 -5.19 22.42
N PRO A 244 -9.69 -5.29 21.14
CA PRO A 244 -10.14 -4.19 20.28
C PRO A 244 -11.62 -3.82 20.45
N LEU A 245 -12.36 -4.39 21.44
CA LEU A 245 -13.81 -4.25 21.53
C LEU A 245 -14.24 -2.83 21.91
N VAL A 246 -13.62 -2.23 22.91
CA VAL A 246 -13.97 -0.88 23.35
C VAL A 246 -12.72 0.00 23.43
N GLU A 247 -12.75 1.13 22.73
CA GLU A 247 -11.72 2.17 22.78
C GLU A 247 -12.38 3.55 22.86
N ILE A 248 -11.91 4.35 23.80
CA ILE A 248 -12.38 5.72 24.01
C ILE A 248 -11.17 6.64 24.02
N GLU A 249 -11.17 7.64 23.15
CA GLU A 249 -10.14 8.67 23.08
C GLU A 249 -10.80 10.04 23.28
N ARG A 250 -10.15 10.92 24.04
CA ARG A 250 -10.57 12.30 24.24
C ARG A 250 -9.33 13.18 24.24
N PHE A 251 -8.96 13.69 23.07
CA PHE A 251 -7.86 14.62 22.87
C PHE A 251 -8.41 15.98 22.43
N THR A 252 -7.64 17.05 22.61
CA THR A 252 -8.01 18.41 22.24
C THR A 252 -8.44 18.54 20.76
N LYS A 253 -7.81 17.76 19.86
CA LYS A 253 -8.06 17.83 18.41
C LYS A 253 -8.81 16.63 17.86
N ARG A 254 -9.12 15.63 18.69
CA ARG A 254 -9.76 14.41 18.24
C ARG A 254 -10.46 13.70 19.38
N ALA A 255 -11.71 13.36 19.17
CA ALA A 255 -12.44 12.43 20.03
C ALA A 255 -12.81 11.18 19.24
N ARG A 256 -12.70 10.01 19.86
CA ARG A 256 -13.10 8.74 19.27
C ARG A 256 -13.79 7.89 20.30
N THR A 257 -14.89 7.28 19.90
CA THR A 257 -15.56 6.21 20.67
C THR A 257 -15.74 5.03 19.72
N SER A 258 -15.22 3.88 20.08
CA SER A 258 -15.32 2.66 19.28
C SER A 258 -15.82 1.51 20.14
N VAL A 259 -16.84 0.82 19.65
CA VAL A 259 -17.37 -0.45 20.18
C VAL A 259 -17.37 -1.45 19.03
N PHE A 260 -16.22 -2.06 18.81
CA PHE A 260 -16.01 -2.99 17.69
C PHE A 260 -16.78 -4.30 17.88
N PRO A 261 -17.39 -4.86 16.82
CA PRO A 261 -17.46 -4.37 15.44
C PRO A 261 -18.64 -3.45 15.16
N PHE A 262 -19.41 -3.06 16.18
CA PHE A 262 -20.77 -2.51 16.01
C PHE A 262 -20.79 -1.01 15.71
N TYR A 263 -19.97 -0.23 16.40
CA TYR A 263 -20.04 1.23 16.36
C TYR A 263 -18.66 1.88 16.45
N GLU A 264 -18.44 2.92 15.67
CA GLU A 264 -17.30 3.81 15.77
C GLU A 264 -17.74 5.24 15.42
N HIS A 265 -17.37 6.19 16.29
CA HIS A 265 -17.60 7.61 16.06
C HIS A 265 -16.31 8.35 16.30
N ILE A 266 -15.92 9.20 15.34
CA ILE A 266 -14.71 10.01 15.36
C ILE A 266 -15.09 11.45 15.08
N ASP A 267 -14.80 12.36 16.02
CA ASP A 267 -14.93 13.80 15.86
C ASP A 267 -13.57 14.42 15.54
N ASN A 268 -13.56 15.48 14.76
CA ASN A 268 -12.37 16.28 14.44
C ASN A 268 -11.26 15.43 13.80
N PHE A 269 -11.64 14.56 12.86
CA PHE A 269 -10.69 13.75 12.11
C PHE A 269 -9.99 14.61 11.05
N ARG A 270 -8.67 14.78 11.18
CA ARG A 270 -7.85 15.44 10.18
C ARG A 270 -7.27 14.43 9.21
N TYR A 271 -7.64 14.49 7.94
CA TYR A 271 -6.97 13.70 6.91
C TYR A 271 -5.50 14.10 6.78
N LEU A 272 -4.64 13.17 6.32
CA LEU A 272 -3.20 13.40 6.12
C LEU A 272 -2.88 14.53 5.13
N ASP A 273 -3.82 14.87 4.26
CA ASP A 273 -3.72 15.98 3.30
C ASP A 273 -4.06 17.37 3.90
N GLY A 274 -4.48 17.40 5.17
CA GLY A 274 -4.70 18.65 5.91
C GLY A 274 -5.97 19.41 5.54
N ALA A 275 -6.84 18.87 4.68
CA ALA A 275 -7.89 19.65 4.01
C ALA A 275 -9.19 19.82 4.82
N LYS A 276 -9.57 18.92 5.74
CA LYS A 276 -10.82 19.05 6.52
C LYS A 276 -10.77 18.35 7.88
N GLU A 277 -11.39 18.96 8.87
CA GLU A 277 -11.80 18.33 10.13
C GLU A 277 -13.17 17.68 9.88
N ASP A 278 -13.24 16.35 9.83
CA ASP A 278 -14.45 15.63 9.49
C ASP A 278 -14.95 14.81 10.68
N GLU A 279 -16.26 14.71 10.80
CA GLU A 279 -16.97 13.81 11.69
C GLU A 279 -17.31 12.52 10.92
N ILE A 280 -16.96 11.36 11.48
CA ILE A 280 -17.24 10.07 10.87
C ILE A 280 -17.96 9.18 11.86
N THR A 281 -19.13 8.66 11.45
CA THR A 281 -19.84 7.62 12.20
C THR A 281 -19.90 6.33 11.38
N ARG A 282 -19.54 5.21 12.00
CA ARG A 282 -19.52 3.89 11.37
C ARG A 282 -20.31 2.88 12.18
N PHE A 283 -21.03 2.01 11.46
CA PHE A 283 -21.74 0.89 12.06
C PHE A 283 -21.36 -0.43 11.38
N GLY A 284 -21.31 -1.52 12.18
CA GLY A 284 -21.09 -2.89 11.68
C GLY A 284 -19.80 -3.05 10.90
N TRP A 285 -18.63 -2.70 11.47
CA TRP A 285 -17.32 -2.80 10.85
C TRP A 285 -17.25 -2.17 9.45
N ARG A 286 -17.78 -0.92 9.34
CA ARG A 286 -17.86 -0.17 8.08
C ARG A 286 -18.93 -0.66 7.08
N LEU A 287 -19.89 -1.45 7.51
CA LEU A 287 -21.06 -1.74 6.65
C LEU A 287 -21.83 -0.47 6.34
N VAL A 288 -21.94 0.43 7.33
CA VAL A 288 -22.52 1.76 7.15
C VAL A 288 -21.50 2.80 7.60
N GLU A 289 -21.19 3.76 6.74
CA GLU A 289 -20.36 4.93 7.06
C GLU A 289 -21.14 6.20 6.76
N LEU A 290 -21.23 7.09 7.75
CA LEU A 290 -21.82 8.41 7.64
C LEU A 290 -20.68 9.42 7.75
N LEU A 291 -20.41 10.14 6.67
CA LEU A 291 -19.49 11.27 6.58
C LEU A 291 -20.28 12.54 6.30
N PRO A 292 -19.75 13.74 6.55
CA PRO A 292 -20.45 15.00 6.26
C PRO A 292 -20.88 15.13 4.79
N ASP A 293 -20.07 14.64 3.86
CA ASP A 293 -20.25 14.78 2.42
C ASP A 293 -20.52 13.44 1.70
N GLU A 294 -20.65 12.33 2.44
CA GLU A 294 -20.90 11.03 1.82
C GLU A 294 -21.55 10.04 2.79
N THR A 295 -22.57 9.34 2.32
CA THR A 295 -23.14 8.19 3.03
C THR A 295 -22.86 6.91 2.26
N ARG A 296 -22.36 5.87 2.95
CA ARG A 296 -22.05 4.56 2.38
C ARG A 296 -22.76 3.45 3.13
N VAL A 297 -23.33 2.50 2.38
CA VAL A 297 -23.81 1.20 2.87
C VAL A 297 -23.15 0.12 2.02
N PHE A 298 -22.05 -0.43 2.51
CA PHE A 298 -21.26 -1.41 1.74
C PHE A 298 -21.96 -2.75 1.60
N PRO A 299 -21.93 -3.37 0.42
CA PRO A 299 -21.42 -2.85 -0.87
C PRO A 299 -22.48 -2.11 -1.68
N PHE A 300 -23.70 -1.96 -1.15
CA PHE A 300 -24.91 -1.70 -1.92
C PHE A 300 -25.12 -0.26 -2.31
N TRP A 301 -24.83 0.68 -1.43
CA TRP A 301 -25.21 2.07 -1.64
C TRP A 301 -24.13 3.07 -1.24
N VAL A 302 -23.94 4.08 -2.08
CA VAL A 302 -23.13 5.27 -1.81
C VAL A 302 -23.85 6.48 -2.37
N SER A 303 -23.92 7.55 -1.62
CA SER A 303 -24.52 8.82 -2.05
C SER A 303 -23.72 10.00 -1.53
N ARG A 304 -23.48 10.99 -2.39
CA ARG A 304 -22.96 12.32 -2.03
C ARG A 304 -24.04 13.36 -2.18
N PRO A 305 -24.18 14.29 -1.22
CA PRO A 305 -25.21 15.34 -1.25
C PRO A 305 -25.09 16.30 -2.45
N ASP A 306 -23.90 16.47 -3.00
CA ASP A 306 -23.61 17.34 -4.14
C ASP A 306 -23.96 16.69 -5.51
N ASP A 307 -24.60 15.50 -5.50
CA ASP A 307 -24.95 14.71 -6.68
C ASP A 307 -23.74 14.33 -7.58
N THR A 308 -22.51 14.52 -7.09
CA THR A 308 -21.31 14.17 -7.87
C THR A 308 -21.11 12.67 -7.98
N TYR A 309 -21.62 11.89 -7.02
CA TYR A 309 -21.52 10.45 -7.02
C TYR A 309 -22.73 9.80 -6.35
N PHE A 310 -23.35 8.86 -7.06
CA PHE A 310 -24.40 7.98 -6.56
C PHE A 310 -24.17 6.55 -7.00
N ARG A 311 -24.41 5.59 -6.10
CA ARG A 311 -24.31 4.18 -6.43
C ARG A 311 -25.36 3.36 -5.68
N LEU A 312 -26.05 2.54 -6.45
CA LEU A 312 -26.92 1.45 -5.98
C LEU A 312 -26.45 0.14 -6.62
N TRP A 313 -25.45 -0.49 -5.97
CA TRP A 313 -24.85 -1.73 -6.50
C TRP A 313 -25.80 -2.93 -6.42
N PRO A 314 -25.84 -3.81 -7.44
CA PRO A 314 -25.10 -3.76 -8.72
C PRO A 314 -25.81 -2.97 -9.82
N PHE A 315 -26.96 -2.36 -9.53
CA PHE A 315 -27.91 -1.88 -10.53
C PHE A 315 -27.50 -0.58 -11.20
N TRP A 316 -27.16 0.45 -10.45
CA TRP A 316 -26.92 1.79 -10.97
C TRP A 316 -25.74 2.48 -10.30
N GLU A 317 -24.95 3.14 -11.12
CA GLU A 317 -23.89 4.05 -10.66
C GLU A 317 -23.89 5.30 -11.54
N SER A 318 -23.80 6.47 -10.93
CA SER A 318 -23.60 7.74 -11.62
C SER A 318 -22.47 8.52 -10.97
N SER A 319 -21.68 9.21 -11.79
CA SER A 319 -20.59 10.08 -11.34
C SER A 319 -20.41 11.27 -12.25
N VAL A 320 -19.89 12.37 -11.68
CA VAL A 320 -19.50 13.57 -12.42
C VAL A 320 -17.98 13.70 -12.28
N ALA A 321 -17.28 13.77 -13.42
CA ALA A 321 -15.83 13.98 -13.44
C ALA A 321 -15.49 15.48 -13.31
N ALA A 322 -14.22 15.78 -13.01
CA ALA A 322 -13.73 17.16 -12.82
C ALA A 322 -13.89 18.04 -14.09
N ASP A 323 -13.95 17.44 -15.28
CA ASP A 323 -14.20 18.11 -16.57
C ASP A 323 -15.70 18.34 -16.86
N GLY A 324 -16.59 18.02 -15.90
CA GLY A 324 -18.04 18.12 -16.06
C GLY A 324 -18.69 16.95 -16.81
N SER A 325 -17.92 15.96 -17.25
CA SER A 325 -18.46 14.75 -17.87
C SER A 325 -19.30 13.95 -16.89
N ARG A 326 -20.49 13.51 -17.31
CA ARG A 326 -21.41 12.69 -16.50
C ARG A 326 -21.37 11.25 -16.97
N TYR A 327 -21.12 10.35 -16.04
CA TYR A 327 -21.10 8.91 -16.27
C TYR A 327 -22.32 8.27 -15.64
N GLY A 328 -22.98 7.37 -16.36
CA GLY A 328 -24.06 6.53 -15.85
C GLY A 328 -23.80 5.07 -16.25
N ARG A 329 -23.94 4.14 -15.32
CA ARG A 329 -23.73 2.71 -15.55
C ARG A 329 -24.85 1.89 -14.96
N PHE A 330 -25.29 0.89 -15.70
CA PHE A 330 -26.33 -0.06 -15.27
C PHE A 330 -25.75 -1.47 -15.29
N LEU A 331 -26.04 -2.25 -14.23
CA LEU A 331 -25.51 -3.59 -13.99
C LEU A 331 -23.97 -3.63 -14.07
N SER A 332 -23.33 -2.94 -13.12
CA SER A 332 -21.88 -3.01 -12.94
C SER A 332 -21.53 -3.99 -11.80
N LEU A 333 -21.22 -5.24 -12.16
CA LEU A 333 -21.10 -6.35 -11.21
C LEU A 333 -19.86 -6.26 -10.33
N PHE A 334 -18.80 -5.59 -10.78
CA PHE A 334 -17.54 -5.50 -10.04
C PHE A 334 -17.19 -4.06 -9.64
N PRO A 335 -16.99 -3.80 -8.34
CA PRO A 335 -16.79 -2.44 -7.85
C PRO A 335 -15.35 -1.92 -7.95
N ILE A 336 -14.35 -2.78 -8.19
CA ILE A 336 -12.93 -2.38 -8.16
C ILE A 336 -12.50 -1.88 -9.54
N ARG A 337 -12.14 -0.57 -9.62
CA ARG A 337 -11.68 0.08 -10.87
C ARG A 337 -10.35 0.82 -10.71
N TRP A 338 -9.71 0.72 -9.56
CA TRP A 338 -8.53 1.53 -9.22
C TRP A 338 -7.21 0.90 -9.67
N VAL A 339 -7.28 -0.34 -10.16
CA VAL A 339 -6.11 -1.03 -10.69
C VAL A 339 -6.12 -0.88 -12.21
N PRO A 340 -5.17 -0.14 -12.82
CA PRO A 340 -5.16 0.10 -14.27
C PRO A 340 -5.19 -1.18 -15.10
N ALA A 341 -4.50 -2.24 -14.66
CA ALA A 341 -4.53 -3.54 -15.35
C ALA A 341 -5.92 -4.20 -15.32
N VAL A 342 -6.66 -4.09 -14.20
CA VAL A 342 -8.06 -4.57 -14.11
C VAL A 342 -8.96 -3.76 -15.03
N ASP A 343 -8.80 -2.45 -15.06
CA ASP A 343 -9.61 -1.59 -15.92
C ASP A 343 -9.37 -1.88 -17.40
N ARG A 344 -8.11 -2.05 -17.82
CA ARG A 344 -7.78 -2.43 -19.20
C ARG A 344 -8.36 -3.77 -19.63
N ASN A 345 -8.20 -4.81 -18.79
CA ASN A 345 -8.41 -6.19 -19.20
C ASN A 345 -9.78 -6.76 -18.83
N TRP A 346 -10.40 -6.29 -17.73
CA TRP A 346 -11.56 -6.94 -17.15
C TRP A 346 -12.79 -6.06 -16.97
N SER A 347 -12.65 -4.76 -16.68
CA SER A 347 -13.79 -3.90 -16.31
C SER A 347 -14.91 -3.87 -17.34
N LYS A 348 -14.57 -3.99 -18.63
CA LYS A 348 -15.55 -3.96 -19.72
C LYS A 348 -16.50 -5.16 -19.75
N PHE A 349 -16.11 -6.29 -19.15
CA PHE A 349 -16.98 -7.47 -19.06
C PHE A 349 -18.02 -7.39 -17.94
N TRP A 350 -17.91 -6.42 -17.04
CA TRP A 350 -18.77 -6.31 -15.85
C TRP A 350 -19.84 -5.25 -15.93
N THR A 351 -19.80 -4.38 -16.94
CA THR A 351 -20.77 -3.31 -17.11
C THR A 351 -21.69 -3.58 -18.29
N PHE A 352 -22.97 -3.82 -18.02
CA PHE A 352 -23.94 -4.14 -19.06
C PHE A 352 -24.29 -2.95 -19.94
N TYR A 353 -24.50 -1.77 -19.34
CA TYR A 353 -24.79 -0.53 -20.05
C TYR A 353 -24.01 0.62 -19.43
N GLU A 354 -23.44 1.44 -20.29
CA GLU A 354 -22.72 2.67 -19.91
C GLU A 354 -23.17 3.83 -20.78
N ARG A 355 -23.33 5.00 -20.18
CA ARG A 355 -23.51 6.27 -20.87
C ARG A 355 -22.50 7.28 -20.38
N VAL A 356 -22.00 8.12 -21.30
CA VAL A 356 -21.09 9.22 -20.99
C VAL A 356 -21.60 10.47 -21.69
N THR A 357 -21.91 11.50 -20.93
CA THR A 357 -22.38 12.80 -21.47
C THR A 357 -21.27 13.82 -21.30
N HIS A 358 -20.82 14.41 -22.36
CA HIS A 358 -19.83 15.48 -22.42
C HIS A 358 -20.18 16.50 -23.48
N GLY A 359 -20.17 17.81 -23.16
CA GLY A 359 -20.39 18.89 -24.11
C GLY A 359 -21.72 18.84 -24.91
N GLY A 360 -22.81 18.26 -24.33
CA GLY A 360 -24.10 18.11 -25.01
C GLY A 360 -24.23 16.85 -25.88
N GLU A 361 -23.15 16.05 -25.97
CA GLU A 361 -23.17 14.74 -26.61
C GLU A 361 -23.26 13.64 -25.58
N THR A 362 -24.12 12.65 -25.81
CA THR A 362 -24.21 11.47 -24.95
C THR A 362 -23.87 10.22 -25.76
N ALA A 363 -22.76 9.60 -25.43
CA ALA A 363 -22.34 8.31 -25.95
C ALA A 363 -22.93 7.18 -25.09
N HIS A 364 -23.50 6.19 -25.73
CA HIS A 364 -24.11 5.01 -25.12
C HIS A 364 -23.37 3.76 -25.55
N ALA A 365 -23.20 2.82 -24.62
CA ALA A 365 -22.64 1.49 -24.86
C ALA A 365 -23.50 0.44 -24.15
N LEU A 366 -24.04 -0.52 -24.88
CA LEU A 366 -24.89 -1.59 -24.39
C LEU A 366 -24.25 -2.95 -24.66
N PHE A 367 -24.56 -3.97 -23.83
CA PHE A 367 -23.98 -5.32 -23.89
C PHE A 367 -22.46 -5.28 -23.97
N TRP A 368 -21.84 -4.72 -22.92
CA TRP A 368 -20.38 -4.58 -22.84
C TRP A 368 -19.76 -3.76 -23.98
N GLY A 369 -20.59 -2.91 -24.64
CA GLY A 369 -20.18 -2.07 -25.77
C GLY A 369 -20.27 -2.72 -27.15
N LEU A 370 -20.99 -3.84 -27.28
CA LEU A 370 -21.33 -4.41 -28.61
C LEU A 370 -22.18 -3.45 -29.43
N PHE A 371 -23.13 -2.77 -28.80
CA PHE A 371 -23.93 -1.74 -29.44
C PHE A 371 -23.53 -0.39 -28.91
N ARG A 372 -23.21 0.54 -29.82
CA ARG A 372 -22.85 1.92 -29.51
C ARG A 372 -23.61 2.88 -30.39
N TRP A 373 -24.07 3.97 -29.78
CA TRP A 373 -24.67 5.09 -30.48
C TRP A 373 -24.40 6.38 -29.74
N THR A 374 -24.49 7.50 -30.40
CA THR A 374 -24.35 8.83 -29.83
C THR A 374 -25.66 9.60 -30.05
N THR A 375 -26.12 10.26 -29.00
CA THR A 375 -27.26 11.17 -29.05
C THR A 375 -26.78 12.59 -28.78
N HIS A 376 -27.29 13.56 -29.50
CA HIS A 376 -27.03 14.98 -29.28
C HIS A 376 -28.26 15.56 -28.55
N GLU A 377 -28.09 16.30 -27.48
CA GLU A 377 -29.15 17.13 -26.95
C GLU A 377 -29.43 18.23 -27.98
N GLN A 378 -30.57 18.11 -28.67
CA GLN A 378 -31.07 19.23 -29.48
C GLN A 378 -31.43 20.36 -28.51
N GLY A 379 -30.65 21.42 -28.50
CA GLY A 379 -30.95 22.61 -27.73
C GLY A 379 -32.38 23.02 -28.05
N THR A 380 -33.25 23.08 -27.05
CA THR A 380 -34.57 23.72 -27.20
C THR A 380 -34.32 25.12 -27.71
N PRO A 381 -34.87 25.47 -28.89
CA PRO A 381 -34.74 26.84 -29.40
C PRO A 381 -35.34 27.78 -28.36
N LYS A 382 -34.54 28.77 -27.92
CA LYS A 382 -35.01 29.88 -27.08
C LYS A 382 -35.94 30.77 -27.88
#